data_f1b5f1df6fae1b6479a6f3a0bd92e042
#
_entry.id   f1b5f1df6fae1b6479a6f3a0bd92e042
#
_cell.length_a   1.000
_cell.length_b   1.000
_cell.length_c   1.000
_cell.angle_alpha   90.00
_cell.angle_beta   90.00
_cell.angle_gamma   90.00
#
_symmetry.space_group_name_H-M   'P 1'
#
loop_
_entity.id
_entity.type
_entity.pdbx_description
1 polymer ?
#
loop_
_entity_poly.entity_id
_entity_poly.type
_entity_poly.pdbx_seq_one_letter_code
_entity_poly.pdbx_strand_id
1 'polypeptide(L)'
;MKPKIINNKRYNVNTAELIGERDGLALYRKTTGEYFATENNEYILLKEKDQVKEIAKKVLSDREFNYQFNIQESDITRYMINLPQPIHEAVSKKAKETDSTIRDIIVELLYDALF
;
A
#
# COMPACT_ATOMS: atom_id res chain seq x y z
N MET A 1 7.82 20.39 6.15
CA MET A 1 6.47 20.74 6.67
C MET A 1 6.41 20.41 8.16
N LYS A 2 5.80 21.26 8.95
CA LYS A 2 5.69 21.05 10.40
C LYS A 2 4.55 20.07 10.71
N PRO A 3 4.68 19.25 11.77
CA PRO A 3 3.56 18.43 12.26
C PRO A 3 2.35 19.29 12.62
N LYS A 4 1.16 18.71 12.48
CA LYS A 4 -0.09 19.41 12.80
C LYS A 4 -1.04 18.48 13.56
N ILE A 5 -1.78 19.03 14.51
CA ILE A 5 -2.81 18.30 15.24
C ILE A 5 -4.17 18.76 14.73
N ILE A 6 -4.96 17.83 14.21
CA ILE A 6 -6.30 18.08 13.67
C ILE A 6 -7.26 17.07 14.31
N ASN A 7 -8.34 17.54 14.91
CA ASN A 7 -9.33 16.67 15.57
C ASN A 7 -8.69 15.70 16.59
N ASN A 8 -7.75 16.21 17.38
CA ASN A 8 -7.01 15.46 18.40
C ASN A 8 -6.09 14.36 17.83
N LYS A 9 -5.83 14.34 16.53
CA LYS A 9 -4.92 13.41 15.88
C LYS A 9 -3.72 14.16 15.33
N ARG A 10 -2.54 13.57 15.50
CA ARG A 10 -1.29 14.16 15.00
C ARG A 10 -0.99 13.68 13.59
N TYR A 11 -0.64 14.61 12.73
CA TYR A 11 -0.21 14.36 11.35
C TYR A 11 1.20 14.91 11.16
N ASN A 12 2.12 14.06 10.74
CA ASN A 12 3.52 14.42 10.58
C ASN A 12 4.11 13.69 9.36
N VAL A 13 4.42 14.46 8.30
CA VAL A 13 5.02 13.92 7.07
C VAL A 13 6.39 13.28 7.31
N ASN A 14 7.10 13.68 8.38
CA ASN A 14 8.43 13.17 8.68
C ASN A 14 8.42 11.77 9.29
N THR A 15 7.30 11.34 9.86
CA THR A 15 7.15 10.02 10.49
C THR A 15 6.21 9.09 9.73
N ALA A 16 5.49 9.60 8.73
CA ALA A 16 4.58 8.82 7.90
C ALA A 16 5.30 8.27 6.68
N GLU A 17 4.77 7.19 6.13
CA GLU A 17 5.26 6.61 4.88
C GLU A 17 4.69 7.36 3.69
N LEU A 18 5.55 7.85 2.80
CA LEU A 18 5.11 8.46 1.54
C LEU A 18 4.66 7.35 0.58
N ILE A 19 3.40 7.38 0.20
CA ILE A 19 2.82 6.40 -0.74
C ILE A 19 3.03 6.86 -2.18
N GLY A 20 2.81 8.14 -2.47
CA GLY A 20 3.02 8.72 -3.79
C GLY A 20 2.95 10.23 -3.77
N GLU A 21 3.56 10.85 -4.79
CA GLU A 21 3.60 12.31 -4.91
C GLU A 21 3.58 12.70 -6.39
N ARG A 22 2.77 13.70 -6.73
CA ARG A 22 2.71 14.26 -8.08
C ARG A 22 2.15 15.68 -8.03
N ASP A 23 2.83 16.63 -8.70
CA ASP A 23 2.36 18.01 -8.88
C ASP A 23 1.98 18.72 -7.57
N GLY A 24 2.77 18.51 -6.51
CA GLY A 24 2.53 19.13 -5.21
C GLY A 24 1.49 18.45 -4.33
N LEU A 25 0.85 17.38 -4.84
CA LEU A 25 -0.07 16.54 -4.09
C LEU A 25 0.67 15.28 -3.66
N ALA A 26 0.58 14.94 -2.38
CA ALA A 26 1.23 13.74 -1.82
C ALA A 26 0.26 12.95 -0.95
N LEU A 27 0.37 11.62 -1.02
CA LEU A 27 -0.40 10.70 -0.19
C LEU A 27 0.54 10.03 0.80
N TYR A 28 0.16 10.03 2.07
CA TYR A 28 0.92 9.41 3.15
C TYR A 28 0.09 8.39 3.91
N ARG A 29 0.77 7.45 4.54
CA ARG A 29 0.14 6.51 5.46
C ARG A 29 0.87 6.55 6.80
N LYS A 30 0.13 6.72 7.89
CA LYS A 30 0.65 6.68 9.24
C LYS A 30 0.97 5.24 9.65
N THR A 31 1.81 5.08 10.66
CA THR A 31 2.11 3.75 11.22
C THR A 31 0.88 3.03 11.74
N THR A 32 -0.17 3.77 12.10
CA THR A 32 -1.46 3.23 12.52
C THR A 32 -2.31 2.71 11.37
N GLY A 33 -1.89 2.95 10.12
CA GLY A 33 -2.64 2.57 8.92
C GLY A 33 -3.55 3.66 8.36
N GLU A 34 -3.72 4.77 9.07
CA GLU A 34 -4.53 5.90 8.59
C GLU A 34 -3.83 6.63 7.45
N TYR A 35 -4.58 6.96 6.40
CA TYR A 35 -4.09 7.75 5.27
C TYR A 35 -4.39 9.23 5.45
N PHE A 36 -3.48 10.06 4.98
CA PHE A 36 -3.72 11.50 4.84
C PHE A 36 -2.97 12.00 3.62
N ALA A 37 -3.32 13.18 3.16
CA ALA A 37 -2.66 13.80 2.01
C ALA A 37 -2.15 15.18 2.38
N THR A 38 -1.23 15.69 1.55
CA THR A 38 -0.80 17.09 1.60
C THR A 38 -0.88 17.68 0.20
N GLU A 39 -1.25 18.95 0.12
CA GLU A 39 -1.29 19.68 -1.13
C GLU A 39 -0.74 21.08 -0.89
N ASN A 40 0.31 21.46 -1.63
CA ASN A 40 0.95 22.77 -1.51
C ASN A 40 1.33 23.13 -0.06
N ASN A 41 1.88 22.16 0.68
CA ASN A 41 2.29 22.27 2.09
C ASN A 41 1.14 22.44 3.09
N GLU A 42 -0.06 22.00 2.71
CA GLU A 42 -1.20 21.93 3.62
C GLU A 42 -1.67 20.49 3.82
N TYR A 43 -2.05 20.14 5.06
CA TYR A 43 -2.58 18.82 5.36
C TYR A 43 -4.04 18.71 4.94
N ILE A 44 -4.38 17.58 4.30
CA ILE A 44 -5.73 17.25 3.88
C ILE A 44 -6.15 15.97 4.58
N LEU A 45 -7.26 16.01 5.32
CA LEU A 45 -7.81 14.83 5.97
C LEU A 45 -8.64 14.01 4.99
N LEU A 46 -8.42 12.70 4.98
CA LEU A 46 -9.16 11.77 4.15
C LEU A 46 -10.04 10.92 5.07
N LYS A 47 -11.35 11.19 5.03
CA LYS A 47 -12.31 10.56 5.95
C LYS A 47 -12.84 9.23 5.45
N GLU A 48 -12.84 9.00 4.14
CA GLU A 48 -13.41 7.81 3.52
C GLU A 48 -12.40 7.13 2.61
N LYS A 49 -12.54 5.81 2.44
CA LYS A 49 -11.69 5.03 1.53
C LYS A 49 -11.73 5.55 0.10
N ASP A 50 -12.87 6.02 -0.35
CA ASP A 50 -13.03 6.54 -1.71
C ASP A 50 -12.18 7.80 -1.93
N GLN A 51 -12.06 8.65 -0.91
CA GLN A 51 -11.19 9.82 -0.97
C GLN A 51 -9.73 9.43 -1.06
N VAL A 52 -9.31 8.41 -0.29
CA VAL A 52 -7.94 7.87 -0.36
C VAL A 52 -7.63 7.35 -1.75
N LYS A 53 -8.53 6.56 -2.33
CA LYS A 53 -8.36 6.02 -3.69
C LYS A 53 -8.33 7.11 -4.75
N GLU A 54 -9.15 8.14 -4.61
CA GLU A 54 -9.18 9.26 -5.53
C GLU A 54 -7.83 10.00 -5.55
N ILE A 55 -7.28 10.30 -4.37
CA ILE A 55 -5.94 10.91 -4.27
C ILE A 55 -4.87 9.97 -4.81
N ALA A 56 -4.94 8.70 -4.48
CA ALA A 56 -3.98 7.70 -4.94
C ALA A 56 -3.94 7.60 -6.46
N LYS A 57 -5.09 7.67 -7.13
CA LYS A 57 -5.14 7.66 -8.61
C LYS A 57 -4.45 8.87 -9.23
N LYS A 58 -4.39 9.98 -8.52
CA LYS A 58 -3.72 11.20 -9.00
C LYS A 58 -2.20 11.14 -8.83
N VAL A 59 -1.71 10.48 -7.78
CA VAL A 59 -0.28 10.48 -7.42
C VAL A 59 0.45 9.19 -7.77
N LEU A 60 -0.26 8.09 -8.03
CA LEU A 60 0.31 6.80 -8.37
C LEU A 60 0.06 6.45 -9.85
N SER A 61 0.99 5.69 -10.44
CA SER A 61 0.73 5.04 -11.73
C SER A 61 -0.36 3.97 -11.54
N ASP A 62 -0.97 3.52 -12.63
CA ASP A 62 -1.97 2.45 -12.57
C ASP A 62 -1.41 1.18 -11.93
N ARG A 63 -0.17 0.86 -12.22
CA ARG A 63 0.55 -0.28 -11.64
C ARG A 63 0.67 -0.16 -10.12
N GLU A 64 1.16 0.98 -9.64
CA GLU A 64 1.33 1.25 -8.22
C GLU A 64 0.00 1.27 -7.48
N PHE A 65 -1.03 1.87 -8.09
CA PHE A 65 -2.37 1.92 -7.52
C PHE A 65 -2.95 0.51 -7.33
N ASN A 66 -2.83 -0.33 -8.35
CA ASN A 66 -3.33 -1.70 -8.29
C ASN A 66 -2.61 -2.52 -7.22
N TYR A 67 -1.30 -2.34 -7.09
CA TYR A 67 -0.52 -3.00 -6.05
C TYR A 67 -1.01 -2.62 -4.64
N GLN A 68 -1.27 -1.34 -4.40
CA GLN A 68 -1.67 -0.84 -3.08
C GLN A 68 -3.11 -1.17 -2.70
N PHE A 69 -4.03 -1.16 -3.66
CA PHE A 69 -5.46 -1.14 -3.35
C PHE A 69 -6.29 -2.28 -3.93
N ASN A 70 -5.82 -2.97 -4.96
CA ASN A 70 -6.61 -3.99 -5.65
C ASN A 70 -6.26 -5.43 -5.26
N ILE A 71 -5.06 -5.66 -4.71
CA ILE A 71 -4.67 -7.00 -4.25
C ILE A 71 -5.05 -7.12 -2.78
N GLN A 72 -6.04 -7.97 -2.49
CA GLN A 72 -6.57 -8.19 -1.15
C GLN A 72 -5.90 -9.40 -0.50
N GLU A 73 -5.64 -9.32 0.81
CA GLU A 73 -5.07 -10.44 1.56
C GLU A 73 -5.96 -11.68 1.51
N SER A 74 -7.29 -11.51 1.58
CA SER A 74 -8.25 -12.61 1.49
C SER A 74 -8.17 -13.32 0.15
N ASP A 75 -7.95 -12.60 -0.93
CA ASP A 75 -7.83 -13.17 -2.27
C ASP A 75 -6.55 -13.99 -2.39
N ILE A 76 -5.45 -13.50 -1.86
CA ILE A 76 -4.16 -14.20 -1.83
C ILE A 76 -4.29 -15.50 -1.03
N THR A 77 -4.97 -15.47 0.10
CA THR A 77 -5.20 -16.64 0.94
C THR A 77 -5.98 -17.72 0.19
N ARG A 78 -6.98 -17.35 -0.61
CA ARG A 78 -7.72 -18.31 -1.45
C ARG A 78 -6.83 -18.98 -2.47
N TYR A 79 -5.97 -18.21 -3.15
CA TYR A 79 -5.03 -18.76 -4.13
C TYR A 79 -4.04 -19.72 -3.48
N MET A 80 -3.56 -19.41 -2.29
CA MET A 80 -2.65 -20.30 -1.55
C MET A 80 -3.28 -21.68 -1.26
N ILE A 81 -4.55 -21.73 -0.90
CA ILE A 81 -5.27 -22.98 -0.63
C ILE A 81 -5.33 -23.86 -1.88
N ASN A 82 -5.41 -23.26 -3.06
CA ASN A 82 -5.58 -23.97 -4.33
C ASN A 82 -4.29 -24.18 -5.11
N LEU A 83 -3.13 -23.79 -4.57
CA LEU A 83 -1.85 -23.97 -5.24
C LEU A 83 -1.44 -25.44 -5.28
N PRO A 84 -1.00 -25.95 -6.44
CA PRO A 84 -0.38 -27.27 -6.51
C PRO A 84 0.84 -27.37 -5.61
N GLN A 85 1.10 -28.57 -5.07
CA GLN A 85 2.20 -28.80 -4.13
C GLN A 85 3.58 -28.31 -4.64
N PRO A 86 3.99 -28.57 -5.89
CA PRO A 86 5.28 -28.08 -6.37
C PRO A 86 5.41 -26.56 -6.35
N ILE A 87 4.32 -25.86 -6.66
CA ILE A 87 4.30 -24.37 -6.63
C ILE A 87 4.38 -23.87 -5.19
N HIS A 88 3.61 -24.49 -4.29
CA HIS A 88 3.62 -24.14 -2.88
C HIS A 88 5.01 -24.33 -2.26
N GLU A 89 5.68 -25.43 -2.57
CA GLU A 89 7.04 -25.70 -2.08
C GLU A 89 8.04 -24.68 -2.60
N ALA A 90 7.97 -24.34 -3.90
CA ALA A 90 8.85 -23.35 -4.50
C ALA A 90 8.68 -21.96 -3.86
N VAL A 91 7.44 -21.53 -3.62
CA VAL A 91 7.14 -20.26 -2.96
C VAL A 91 7.62 -20.28 -1.52
N SER A 92 7.39 -21.35 -0.79
CA SER A 92 7.85 -21.50 0.60
C SER A 92 9.37 -21.41 0.71
N LYS A 93 10.09 -22.05 -0.20
CA LYS A 93 11.54 -22.02 -0.23
C LYS A 93 12.05 -20.60 -0.48
N LYS A 94 11.47 -19.89 -1.47
CA LYS A 94 11.84 -18.52 -1.79
C LYS A 94 11.56 -17.59 -0.61
N ALA A 95 10.45 -17.77 0.09
CA ALA A 95 10.12 -16.98 1.26
C ALA A 95 11.17 -17.12 2.36
N LYS A 96 11.64 -18.33 2.62
CA LYS A 96 12.69 -18.61 3.60
C LYS A 96 14.03 -17.99 3.19
N GLU A 97 14.39 -18.06 1.90
CA GLU A 97 15.65 -17.52 1.38
C GLU A 97 15.69 -15.98 1.46
N THR A 98 14.56 -15.32 1.34
CA THR A 98 14.46 -13.86 1.34
C THR A 98 13.97 -13.27 2.67
N ASP A 99 13.79 -14.12 3.69
CA ASP A 99 13.24 -13.72 4.99
C ASP A 99 11.89 -13.00 4.85
N SER A 100 11.05 -13.50 3.95
CA SER A 100 9.72 -12.98 3.64
C SER A 100 8.65 -13.99 3.98
N THR A 101 7.40 -13.59 3.99
CA THR A 101 6.28 -14.51 4.13
C THR A 101 5.90 -15.09 2.78
N ILE A 102 5.21 -16.23 2.78
CA ILE A 102 4.69 -16.84 1.54
C ILE A 102 3.75 -15.86 0.84
N ARG A 103 2.93 -15.14 1.61
CA ARG A 103 2.02 -14.13 1.10
C ARG A 103 2.76 -13.02 0.35
N ASP A 104 3.87 -12.52 0.90
CA ASP A 104 4.66 -11.47 0.26
C ASP A 104 5.22 -11.92 -1.09
N ILE A 105 5.69 -13.17 -1.16
CA ILE A 105 6.20 -13.72 -2.42
C ILE A 105 5.08 -13.85 -3.46
N ILE A 106 3.91 -14.31 -3.07
CA ILE A 106 2.77 -14.43 -3.97
C ILE A 106 2.31 -13.07 -4.47
N VAL A 107 2.25 -12.06 -3.60
CA VAL A 107 1.91 -10.69 -3.99
C VAL A 107 2.87 -10.16 -5.05
N GLU A 108 4.18 -10.32 -4.84
CA GLU A 108 5.19 -9.90 -5.81
C GLU A 108 5.03 -10.60 -7.16
N LEU A 109 4.85 -11.91 -7.14
CA LEU A 109 4.70 -12.70 -8.37
C LEU A 109 3.44 -12.32 -9.14
N LEU A 110 2.32 -12.13 -8.45
CA LEU A 110 1.07 -11.71 -9.08
C LEU A 110 1.18 -10.29 -9.63
N TYR A 111 1.80 -9.41 -8.89
CA TYR A 111 2.01 -8.03 -9.31
C TYR A 111 2.85 -7.97 -10.59
N ASP A 112 3.98 -8.68 -10.62
CA ASP A 112 4.86 -8.72 -11.80
C ASP A 112 4.20 -9.39 -13.01
N ALA A 113 3.33 -10.37 -12.78
CA ALA A 113 2.64 -11.07 -13.87
C ALA A 113 1.47 -10.27 -14.44
N LEU A 114 0.79 -9.46 -13.61
CA LEU A 114 -0.42 -8.74 -14.00
C LEU A 114 -0.15 -7.30 -14.45
N PHE A 115 0.93 -6.71 -14.03
CA PHE A 115 1.30 -5.33 -14.28
C PHE A 115 2.76 -5.23 -14.72
#